data_ce117acd5968c1675e25246ae1c03a57
#
_entry.id   ce117acd5968c1675e25246ae1c03a57
#
_cell.length_a   1.000
_cell.length_b   1.000
_cell.length_c   1.000
_cell.angle_alpha   90.00
_cell.angle_beta   90.00
_cell.angle_gamma   90.00
#
_symmetry.space_group_name_H-M   'P 1'
#
loop_
_entity.id
_entity.type
_entity.pdbx_description
1 polymer ?
#
loop_
_entity_poly.entity_id
_entity_poly.type
_entity_poly.pdbx_seq_one_letter_code
_entity_poly.pdbx_strand_id
1 'polypeptide(L)'
;MLGILLGLVASTMPVQAEPQNSAQSVQCDVGPLRRTFGGQPWLVYSCGDGVTLVIVSDMGNPAMPFVFMFTPRNDGYDVHGEGAGSKESSAAAFEELESFSA
;
A
#
# COMPACT_ATOMS: atom_id res chain seq x y z
N MET A 1 -4.33 42.92 -40.44
CA MET A 1 -4.31 42.59 -40.08
C MET A 1 -4.28 41.66 -39.42
N LEU A 2 -4.31 41.52 -39.15
CA LEU A 2 -4.26 40.92 -38.55
C LEU A 2 -4.17 40.01 -37.81
N GLY A 3 -4.14 39.88 -37.55
CA GLY A 3 -4.12 39.32 -36.84
C GLY A 3 -4.05 38.46 -36.25
N ILE A 4 -4.10 38.24 -35.89
CA ILE A 4 -4.00 37.58 -35.20
C ILE A 4 -3.95 36.70 -34.53
N LEU A 5 -3.95 36.60 -34.35
CA LEU A 5 -3.91 35.89 -33.67
C LEU A 5 -3.82 35.06 -33.01
N LEU A 6 -3.78 34.93 -32.79
CA LEU A 6 -3.69 34.26 -32.17
C LEU A 6 -3.63 33.46 -31.48
N GLY A 7 -3.54 33.33 -31.24
CA GLY A 7 -3.53 32.74 -30.57
C GLY A 7 -3.49 31.93 -30.06
N LEU A 8 -3.50 31.75 -29.74
CA LEU A 8 -3.42 31.10 -29.10
C LEU A 8 -3.37 30.26 -28.44
N VAL A 9 -3.41 30.10 -28.23
CA VAL A 9 -3.41 29.47 -27.65
C VAL A 9 -3.27 28.56 -26.96
N ALA A 10 -3.18 28.41 -26.65
CA ALA A 10 -3.05 27.76 -25.98
C ALA A 10 -2.98 26.89 -25.32
N SER A 11 -2.98 26.68 -24.97
CA SER A 11 -2.94 25.98 -24.33
C SER A 11 -2.90 25.15 -23.64
N THR A 12 -2.90 24.85 -23.26
CA THR A 12 -2.90 24.20 -22.57
C THR A 12 -2.78 23.33 -21.83
N MET A 13 -2.78 22.99 -21.41
CA MET A 13 -2.63 22.28 -20.70
C MET A 13 -2.61 21.48 -20.03
N PRO A 14 -2.57 21.07 -19.63
CA PRO A 14 -2.55 20.38 -18.93
C PRO A 14 -2.51 19.64 -18.25
N VAL A 15 -2.55 19.36 -17.65
CA VAL A 15 -2.57 18.75 -16.95
C VAL A 15 -2.53 18.01 -16.24
N GLN A 16 -2.51 17.66 -15.77
CA GLN A 16 -2.53 17.05 -15.11
C GLN A 16 -2.67 16.38 -14.37
N ALA A 17 -2.59 16.30 -14.18
CA ALA A 17 -2.81 15.77 -13.59
C ALA A 17 -2.68 15.00 -12.84
N GLU A 18 -2.50 14.39 -12.44
CA GLU A 18 -2.40 13.63 -11.78
C GLU A 18 -2.31 13.66 -10.60
N PRO A 19 -2.26 14.14 -10.20
CA PRO A 19 -2.06 14.26 -8.93
C PRO A 19 -2.78 13.56 -8.04
N GLN A 20 -3.78 13.62 -8.16
CA GLN A 20 -4.51 12.98 -7.36
C GLN A 20 -3.97 11.81 -6.99
N ASN A 21 -3.43 11.32 -7.75
CA ASN A 21 -2.96 10.17 -7.41
C ASN A 21 -1.87 10.19 -6.53
N SER A 22 -1.36 11.25 -6.21
CA SER A 22 -0.22 11.24 -5.38
C SER A 22 -0.51 10.65 -4.05
N ALA A 23 -1.70 10.80 -3.56
CA ALA A 23 -1.99 10.21 -2.29
C ALA A 23 -2.03 8.75 -2.39
N GLN A 24 -2.50 8.23 -3.51
CA GLN A 24 -2.55 6.88 -3.64
C GLN A 24 -1.32 6.32 -4.14
N SER A 25 -0.41 7.11 -4.58
CA SER A 25 0.76 6.56 -5.18
C SER A 25 1.91 6.47 -4.20
N VAL A 26 1.62 6.40 -2.92
CA VAL A 26 2.65 6.13 -1.94
C VAL A 26 3.33 4.85 -2.32
N GLN A 27 4.65 4.89 -2.45
CA GLN A 27 5.42 3.73 -2.84
C GLN A 27 5.77 2.93 -1.60
N CYS A 28 5.59 1.63 -1.65
CA CYS A 28 5.87 0.74 -0.54
C CYS A 28 6.91 -0.27 -0.98
N ASP A 29 8.11 0.24 -1.22
CA ASP A 29 9.15 -0.59 -1.79
C ASP A 29 10.42 -0.63 -0.95
N VAL A 30 10.37 -0.18 0.28
CA VAL A 30 11.52 -0.27 1.16
C VAL A 30 11.47 -1.62 1.85
N GLY A 31 12.44 -2.45 1.56
CA GLY A 31 12.48 -3.81 2.02
C GLY A 31 12.54 -4.73 0.84
N PRO A 32 12.11 -5.96 0.98
CA PRO A 32 11.31 -6.46 2.10
C PRO A 32 12.13 -7.03 3.24
N LEU A 33 11.51 -7.10 4.39
CA LEU A 33 12.03 -7.88 5.49
C LEU A 33 11.15 -9.10 5.63
N ARG A 34 11.77 -10.25 5.73
CA ARG A 34 11.02 -11.48 5.90
C ARG A 34 10.72 -11.68 7.37
N ARG A 35 9.47 -11.95 7.68
CA ARG A 35 9.03 -12.13 9.07
C ARG A 35 8.02 -13.26 9.12
N THR A 36 7.84 -13.79 10.30
CA THR A 36 6.87 -14.86 10.52
C THR A 36 5.70 -14.31 11.33
N PHE A 37 4.50 -14.49 10.82
CA PHE A 37 3.30 -14.13 11.55
C PHE A 37 2.33 -15.29 11.41
N GLY A 38 1.72 -15.68 12.54
CA GLY A 38 0.82 -16.82 12.53
C GLY A 38 1.50 -18.10 12.10
N GLY A 39 2.80 -18.19 12.31
CA GLY A 39 3.56 -19.37 11.97
C GLY A 39 3.94 -19.51 10.51
N GLN A 40 3.66 -18.49 9.70
CA GLN A 40 3.93 -18.56 8.26
C GLN A 40 4.79 -17.38 7.82
N PRO A 41 5.46 -17.49 6.66
CA PRO A 41 6.37 -16.43 6.22
C PRO A 41 5.65 -15.30 5.50
N TRP A 42 6.05 -14.09 5.79
CA TRP A 42 5.51 -12.87 5.18
C TRP A 42 6.65 -11.93 4.84
N LEU A 43 6.39 -11.03 3.91
CA LEU A 43 7.35 -10.00 3.51
C LEU A 43 6.82 -8.65 3.93
N VAL A 44 7.62 -7.90 4.67
CA VAL A 44 7.21 -6.61 5.21
C VAL A 44 7.91 -5.50 4.41
N TYR A 45 7.12 -4.62 3.86
CA TYR A 45 7.63 -3.45 3.14
C TYR A 45 7.20 -2.21 3.89
N SER A 46 8.07 -1.20 3.94
CA SER A 46 7.63 0.08 4.45
C SER A 46 7.44 1.03 3.29
N CYS A 47 6.57 2.00 3.49
CA CYS A 47 6.17 2.91 2.44
C CYS A 47 6.90 4.23 2.58
N GLY A 48 6.84 5.02 1.51
CA GLY A 48 7.59 6.26 1.45
C GLY A 48 7.19 7.31 2.46
N ASP A 49 5.99 7.16 3.05
CA ASP A 49 5.56 8.08 4.09
C ASP A 49 6.23 7.78 5.44
N GLY A 50 6.99 6.68 5.52
CA GLY A 50 7.70 6.35 6.74
C GLY A 50 6.86 5.72 7.83
N VAL A 51 5.57 5.54 7.60
CA VAL A 51 4.67 5.01 8.63
C VAL A 51 3.77 3.88 8.15
N THR A 52 3.39 3.86 6.90
CA THR A 52 2.53 2.80 6.39
C THR A 52 3.36 1.55 6.11
N LEU A 53 2.83 0.40 6.43
CA LEU A 53 3.48 -0.88 6.15
C LEU A 53 2.58 -1.74 5.30
N VAL A 54 3.19 -2.50 4.41
CA VAL A 54 2.49 -3.48 3.60
C VAL A 54 3.13 -4.82 3.85
N ILE A 55 2.34 -5.82 4.17
CA ILE A 55 2.82 -7.14 4.53
C ILE A 55 2.20 -8.13 3.57
N VAL A 56 3.04 -8.76 2.78
CA VAL A 56 2.60 -9.61 1.67
C VAL A 56 2.99 -11.05 1.97
N SER A 57 2.12 -11.98 1.64
CA SER A 57 2.44 -13.39 1.85
C SER A 57 3.63 -13.80 1.01
N ASP A 58 4.54 -14.53 1.62
CA ASP A 58 5.74 -15.00 0.95
C ASP A 58 5.52 -16.40 0.39
N MET A 59 6.44 -16.86 -0.42
CA MET A 59 6.36 -18.20 -0.96
C MET A 59 6.31 -19.22 0.15
N GLY A 60 5.49 -20.21 -0.02
CA GLY A 60 5.31 -21.25 0.98
C GLY A 60 4.24 -20.92 2.01
N ASN A 61 3.67 -19.73 1.96
CA ASN A 61 2.64 -19.33 2.90
C ASN A 61 1.27 -19.76 2.32
N PRO A 62 0.52 -20.58 3.03
CA PRO A 62 -0.78 -21.02 2.51
C PRO A 62 -1.79 -19.90 2.34
N ALA A 63 -1.57 -18.75 2.96
CA ALA A 63 -2.46 -17.60 2.77
C ALA A 63 -2.25 -16.93 1.43
N MET A 64 -1.20 -17.26 0.74
CA MET A 64 -0.89 -16.63 -0.54
C MET A 64 -1.98 -16.88 -1.56
N PRO A 65 -2.44 -15.90 -2.31
CA PRO A 65 -2.02 -14.50 -2.26
C PRO A 65 -2.80 -13.72 -1.20
N PHE A 66 -2.09 -12.96 -0.41
CA PHE A 66 -2.72 -12.18 0.65
C PHE A 66 -1.85 -10.97 0.99
N VAL A 67 -2.47 -9.88 1.35
CA VAL A 67 -1.76 -8.67 1.75
C VAL A 67 -2.47 -8.04 2.93
N PHE A 68 -1.67 -7.55 3.88
CA PHE A 68 -2.17 -6.74 4.97
C PHE A 68 -1.61 -5.34 4.80
N MET A 69 -2.39 -4.35 5.19
CA MET A 69 -1.92 -2.97 5.25
C MET A 69 -2.07 -2.46 6.66
N PHE A 70 -0.97 -1.91 7.17
CA PHE A 70 -0.98 -1.18 8.44
C PHE A 70 -1.03 0.28 8.07
N THR A 71 -2.15 0.93 8.37
CA THR A 71 -2.32 2.36 8.08
C THR A 71 -2.35 3.13 9.38
N PRO A 72 -1.58 4.18 9.50
CA PRO A 72 -1.55 4.94 10.76
C PRO A 72 -2.86 5.66 11.00
N ARG A 73 -3.19 5.82 12.26
CA ARG A 73 -4.30 6.65 12.66
C ARG A 73 -3.87 7.36 13.94
N ASN A 74 -4.76 8.12 14.56
CA ASN A 74 -4.40 8.97 15.67
C ASN A 74 -3.71 8.25 16.82
N ASP A 75 -4.16 7.07 17.15
CA ASP A 75 -3.67 6.41 18.34
C ASP A 75 -3.17 5.00 18.03
N GLY A 76 -2.65 4.76 16.86
CA GLY A 76 -2.13 3.44 16.52
C GLY A 76 -2.27 3.18 15.04
N TYR A 77 -2.64 1.97 14.69
CA TYR A 77 -2.75 1.55 13.31
C TYR A 77 -4.02 0.79 13.08
N ASP A 78 -4.57 0.94 11.89
CA ASP A 78 -5.59 0.04 11.40
C ASP A 78 -4.91 -1.04 10.60
N VAL A 79 -5.38 -2.26 10.72
CA VAL A 79 -4.86 -3.38 9.96
C VAL A 79 -5.98 -3.89 9.07
N HIS A 80 -5.72 -3.90 7.77
CA HIS A 80 -6.65 -4.44 6.81
C HIS A 80 -5.98 -5.56 6.06
N GLY A 81 -6.73 -6.61 5.76
CA GLY A 81 -6.18 -7.72 5.00
C GLY A 81 -7.13 -8.16 3.92
N GLU A 82 -6.58 -8.56 2.78
CA GLU A 82 -7.40 -9.13 1.73
C GLU A 82 -6.58 -10.06 0.87
N GLY A 83 -7.23 -11.06 0.34
CA GLY A 83 -6.59 -12.04 -0.51
C GLY A 83 -7.46 -13.27 -0.63
N ALA A 84 -6.94 -14.26 -1.35
CA ALA A 84 -7.72 -15.44 -1.72
C ALA A 84 -7.16 -16.75 -1.18
N GLY A 85 -6.10 -16.71 -0.41
CA GLY A 85 -5.52 -17.96 0.09
C GLY A 85 -6.23 -18.50 1.31
N SER A 86 -5.53 -19.31 2.05
CA SER A 86 -6.10 -19.97 3.21
C SER A 86 -6.55 -18.98 4.27
N LYS A 87 -7.81 -19.03 4.65
CA LYS A 87 -8.34 -18.13 5.66
C LYS A 87 -7.78 -18.45 7.02
N GLU A 88 -7.46 -19.69 7.27
CA GLU A 88 -6.90 -20.08 8.52
C GLU A 88 -5.55 -19.42 8.73
N SER A 89 -4.72 -19.43 7.70
CA SER A 89 -3.39 -18.85 7.79
C SER A 89 -3.45 -17.33 7.88
N SER A 90 -4.35 -16.70 7.13
CA SER A 90 -4.45 -15.26 7.18
C SER A 90 -5.05 -14.80 8.51
N ALA A 91 -5.98 -15.57 9.07
CA ALA A 91 -6.57 -15.21 10.36
C ALA A 91 -5.55 -15.29 11.48
N ALA A 92 -4.70 -16.32 11.45
CA ALA A 92 -3.67 -16.46 12.47
C ALA A 92 -2.67 -15.30 12.40
N ALA A 93 -2.32 -14.89 11.18
CA ALA A 93 -1.42 -13.77 11.02
C ALA A 93 -2.10 -12.47 11.46
N PHE A 94 -3.37 -12.30 11.10
CA PHE A 94 -4.11 -11.11 11.46
C PHE A 94 -4.16 -10.93 12.97
N GLU A 95 -4.40 -12.00 13.69
CA GLU A 95 -4.45 -11.95 15.14
C GLU A 95 -3.13 -11.47 15.73
N GLU A 96 -2.04 -11.98 15.21
CA GLU A 96 -0.74 -11.57 15.70
C GLU A 96 -0.47 -10.12 15.34
N LEU A 97 -0.79 -9.72 14.11
CA LEU A 97 -0.55 -8.36 13.67
C LEU A 97 -1.40 -7.35 14.43
N GLU A 98 -2.61 -7.74 14.76
CA GLU A 98 -3.46 -6.85 15.54
C GLU A 98 -2.87 -6.53 16.91
N SER A 99 -2.14 -7.45 17.47
CA SER A 99 -1.55 -7.22 18.77
C SER A 99 -0.48 -6.13 18.72
N PHE A 100 0.05 -5.83 17.53
CA PHE A 100 1.03 -4.77 17.38
C PHE A 100 0.39 -3.42 17.08
N SER A 101 -0.88 -3.42 16.73
CA SER A 101 -1.51 -2.20 16.23
C SER A 101 -2.09 -1.33 17.34
N ALA A 102 -2.08 -1.80 18.55
CA ALA A 102 -2.68 -1.05 19.65
C ALA A 102 -1.75 -0.06 20.32
#